data_2a416f70d5f542a4a225b3fdc776c8ac
#
_entry.id   2a416f70d5f542a4a225b3fdc776c8ac
#
_cell.length_a   1.000
_cell.length_b   1.000
_cell.length_c   1.000
_cell.angle_alpha   90.00
_cell.angle_beta   90.00
_cell.angle_gamma   90.00
#
_symmetry.space_group_name_H-M   'P 1'
#
loop_
_entity.id
_entity.type
_entity.pdbx_description
1 polymer ?
#
loop_
_entity_poly.entity_id
_entity_poly.type
_entity_poly.pdbx_seq_one_letter_code
_entity_poly.pdbx_strand_id
1 'polypeptide(L)'
;MTESASPPSTSSAPRLPRSDSPRASDDTRRGDHVQDRGDAGYNKSLKNRHLQMIAIGGSIGTGLFMGAGGRLKEGGAGLTFAYAICGAFAFLMVRALGELAIRRPSSGAFVSYAREFLGEKGAYITGWFFFLDWSVTVMADITAVALYLHYWKALQVVPQWLFALIALVLVFILNMLNVKMFGEAEFWFALIKVAAIVSFMVIAIIAIVLGLHTDTASNGDEITAGAHNILGNGGLFPEGFPIVFALTLGVVFAFGGTEMVGVAAGEAQEAKKILPKAINSMILRIFVFYVGSVMLLALVLPYTSYSKTESPFVTFFSGIGVPYAGDIIQVVVLTAALSSLNAGLYATGRTLRSMAVAGEAPRAAAGLNKHQVPAGGITITSALGLLGVLLNAYLPGDAFDIVMNLAGIGIAGTWGAILVTHLAFLRRVRRGEETRPTYRMPGAPWTSYAALAFFTVVVASNLTDPAGRWTLALFAVVVALMVAGWYAVRGRIRADLLEEVLTDEVDGSVPDSPHDAAPSSSDSASPAGA
;
A
#
# COMPACT_ATOMS: atom_id res chain seq x y z
N MET A 1 -24.58 50.27 84.23
CA MET A 1 -23.48 49.31 84.18
C MET A 1 -23.98 48.08 83.57
N THR A 2 -23.98 47.96 82.28
CA THR A 2 -24.06 46.71 81.52
C THR A 2 -23.86 47.04 80.04
N GLU A 3 -22.75 46.65 79.59
CA GLU A 3 -22.25 46.82 78.24
C GLU A 3 -22.88 45.82 77.31
N SER A 4 -23.49 46.24 76.21
CA SER A 4 -24.05 45.37 75.18
C SER A 4 -23.04 45.26 74.06
N ALA A 5 -22.55 44.08 73.83
CA ALA A 5 -21.68 43.71 72.67
C ALA A 5 -22.46 43.43 71.45
N SER A 6 -22.12 44.06 70.35
CA SER A 6 -22.63 43.76 68.96
C SER A 6 -21.87 42.58 68.34
N PRO A 7 -22.48 41.78 67.42
CA PRO A 7 -21.80 40.64 66.81
C PRO A 7 -20.93 41.11 65.61
N PRO A 8 -19.89 40.33 65.25
CA PRO A 8 -18.97 40.69 64.19
C PRO A 8 -19.51 40.33 62.77
N SER A 9 -19.15 41.13 61.78
CA SER A 9 -19.44 41.08 60.39
C SER A 9 -18.85 39.86 59.70
N THR A 10 -19.62 39.27 58.77
CA THR A 10 -19.29 38.11 57.94
C THR A 10 -18.14 38.41 56.97
N SER A 11 -17.13 37.55 57.03
CA SER A 11 -15.98 37.47 56.13
C SER A 11 -16.39 37.13 54.69
N SER A 12 -15.98 37.93 53.73
CA SER A 12 -16.07 37.70 52.31
C SER A 12 -15.07 36.60 51.85
N ALA A 13 -15.57 35.49 51.32
CA ALA A 13 -14.75 34.47 50.70
C ALA A 13 -14.11 34.96 49.38
N PRO A 14 -12.85 34.60 49.08
CA PRO A 14 -12.21 35.02 47.84
C PRO A 14 -12.82 34.26 46.64
N ARG A 15 -13.19 35.02 45.60
CA ARG A 15 -13.59 34.47 44.28
C ARG A 15 -12.35 33.86 43.61
N LEU A 16 -12.42 32.56 43.30
CA LEU A 16 -11.46 31.88 42.42
C LEU A 16 -11.49 32.50 41.04
N PRO A 17 -10.35 32.67 40.35
CA PRO A 17 -10.32 33.16 38.99
C PRO A 17 -10.96 32.11 38.05
N ARG A 18 -11.86 32.55 37.19
CA ARG A 18 -12.40 31.77 36.06
C ARG A 18 -11.20 31.42 35.17
N SER A 19 -10.94 30.14 35.00
CA SER A 19 -10.05 29.64 33.96
C SER A 19 -10.66 29.93 32.59
N ASP A 20 -10.15 30.92 31.90
CA ASP A 20 -10.34 31.09 30.47
C ASP A 20 -9.57 29.95 29.77
N SER A 21 -10.21 28.78 29.62
CA SER A 21 -9.76 27.79 28.65
C SER A 21 -10.06 28.34 27.26
N PRO A 22 -9.08 28.38 26.35
CA PRO A 22 -9.34 28.78 24.99
C PRO A 22 -10.38 27.81 24.41
N ARG A 23 -11.49 28.35 23.91
CA ARG A 23 -12.43 27.60 23.08
C ARG A 23 -11.64 27.06 21.91
N ALA A 24 -11.35 25.77 21.88
CA ALA A 24 -10.91 25.08 20.68
C ALA A 24 -11.96 25.37 19.60
N SER A 25 -11.50 25.90 18.50
CA SER A 25 -12.37 26.30 17.40
C SER A 25 -13.24 25.12 16.98
N ASP A 26 -14.51 25.35 16.81
CA ASP A 26 -15.54 24.37 16.42
C ASP A 26 -15.23 23.65 15.08
N ASP A 27 -14.35 24.23 14.28
CA ASP A 27 -13.89 23.71 12.98
C ASP A 27 -13.06 22.44 13.07
N THR A 28 -12.35 22.19 14.20
CA THR A 28 -11.60 20.93 14.39
C THR A 28 -12.52 19.75 14.72
N ARG A 29 -13.64 19.97 15.37
CA ARG A 29 -14.61 18.91 15.69
C ARG A 29 -15.41 18.46 14.46
N ARG A 30 -15.75 19.39 13.55
CA ARG A 30 -16.47 19.11 12.30
C ARG A 30 -15.69 18.19 11.36
N GLY A 31 -14.36 18.38 11.25
CA GLY A 31 -13.50 17.52 10.43
C GLY A 31 -13.37 16.08 10.92
N ASP A 32 -13.51 15.84 12.23
CA ASP A 32 -13.33 14.53 12.83
C ASP A 32 -14.55 13.60 12.60
N HIS A 33 -15.77 14.12 12.59
CA HIS A 33 -16.99 13.31 12.43
C HIS A 33 -17.17 12.78 11.00
N VAL A 34 -16.91 13.56 9.96
CA VAL A 34 -17.01 13.13 8.55
C VAL A 34 -15.98 12.06 8.20
N GLN A 35 -14.83 12.07 8.88
CA GLN A 35 -13.72 11.14 8.61
C GLN A 35 -13.91 9.78 9.25
N ASP A 36 -14.64 9.68 10.35
CA ASP A 36 -14.89 8.40 11.06
C ASP A 36 -16.00 7.54 10.42
N ARG A 37 -16.85 8.10 9.56
CA ARG A 37 -17.92 7.34 8.90
C ARG A 37 -17.40 6.23 7.97
N GLY A 38 -16.31 6.47 7.26
CA GLY A 38 -15.66 5.44 6.43
C GLY A 38 -15.08 4.28 7.25
N ASP A 39 -14.77 4.52 8.52
CA ASP A 39 -14.21 3.58 9.49
C ASP A 39 -15.26 2.85 10.29
N ALA A 40 -16.51 3.34 10.30
CA ALA A 40 -17.60 2.76 11.04
C ALA A 40 -17.90 1.33 10.57
N GLY A 41 -17.94 0.39 11.51
CA GLY A 41 -18.28 -1.02 11.26
C GLY A 41 -17.11 -1.97 11.04
N TYR A 42 -15.84 -1.51 11.09
CA TYR A 42 -14.69 -2.40 11.05
C TYR A 42 -14.23 -2.83 12.45
N ASN A 43 -14.01 -4.13 12.63
CA ASN A 43 -13.38 -4.66 13.86
C ASN A 43 -11.87 -4.45 13.80
N LYS A 44 -11.27 -3.76 14.78
CA LYS A 44 -9.81 -3.67 14.99
C LYS A 44 -9.27 -5.02 15.48
N SER A 45 -9.14 -5.99 14.58
CA SER A 45 -8.80 -7.38 14.90
C SER A 45 -7.33 -7.74 14.60
N LEU A 46 -6.57 -6.86 13.95
CA LEU A 46 -5.19 -7.12 13.58
C LEU A 46 -4.24 -6.98 14.78
N LYS A 47 -3.50 -8.07 15.06
CA LYS A 47 -2.45 -8.09 16.08
C LYS A 47 -1.15 -7.47 15.54
N ASN A 48 -0.26 -7.01 16.44
CA ASN A 48 1.03 -6.41 16.07
C ASN A 48 1.87 -7.28 15.12
N ARG A 49 1.84 -8.63 15.27
CA ARG A 49 2.52 -9.56 14.37
C ARG A 49 1.97 -9.49 12.93
N HIS A 50 0.64 -9.36 12.77
CA HIS A 50 0.01 -9.26 11.45
C HIS A 50 0.43 -7.96 10.75
N LEU A 51 0.42 -6.83 11.48
CA LEU A 51 0.83 -5.52 10.95
C LEU A 51 2.29 -5.49 10.50
N GLN A 52 3.19 -6.09 11.29
CA GLN A 52 4.60 -6.20 10.93
C GLN A 52 4.80 -7.07 9.69
N MET A 53 4.07 -8.19 9.59
CA MET A 53 4.19 -9.08 8.44
C MET A 53 3.50 -8.52 7.19
N ILE A 54 2.39 -7.80 7.32
CA ILE A 54 1.79 -7.03 6.21
C ILE A 54 2.77 -5.97 5.69
N ALA A 55 3.45 -5.25 6.61
CA ALA A 55 4.46 -4.26 6.22
C ALA A 55 5.71 -4.87 5.57
N ILE A 56 6.03 -6.16 5.84
CA ILE A 56 7.15 -6.88 5.24
C ILE A 56 6.71 -7.57 3.94
N GLY A 57 5.65 -8.35 4.03
CA GLY A 57 5.19 -9.23 2.96
C GLY A 57 4.38 -8.49 1.89
N GLY A 58 3.69 -7.40 2.26
CA GLY A 58 2.90 -6.60 1.33
C GLY A 58 3.76 -5.90 0.26
N SER A 59 5.02 -5.60 0.58
CA SER A 59 5.95 -5.02 -0.40
C SER A 59 6.66 -6.07 -1.28
N ILE A 60 6.82 -7.31 -0.81
CA ILE A 60 7.47 -8.39 -1.58
C ILE A 60 6.39 -9.13 -2.38
N GLY A 61 6.21 -8.74 -3.63
CA GLY A 61 5.19 -9.27 -4.54
C GLY A 61 5.76 -9.72 -5.89
N THR A 62 4.89 -9.80 -6.88
CA THR A 62 5.19 -10.18 -8.26
C THR A 62 6.21 -9.27 -8.93
N GLY A 63 6.29 -8.01 -8.52
CA GLY A 63 7.26 -7.05 -9.06
C GLY A 63 8.72 -7.45 -8.85
N LEU A 64 9.07 -8.07 -7.71
CA LEU A 64 10.40 -8.61 -7.49
C LEU A 64 10.53 -10.02 -8.07
N PHE A 65 9.58 -10.92 -7.75
CA PHE A 65 9.68 -12.33 -8.12
C PHE A 65 9.53 -12.61 -9.61
N MET A 66 8.73 -11.82 -10.33
CA MET A 66 8.52 -11.96 -11.77
C MET A 66 9.18 -10.82 -12.55
N GLY A 67 8.91 -9.59 -12.13
CA GLY A 67 9.32 -8.39 -12.85
C GLY A 67 10.84 -8.20 -12.95
N ALA A 68 11.63 -8.76 -12.04
CA ALA A 68 13.07 -8.64 -12.10
C ALA A 68 13.72 -9.46 -13.24
N GLY A 69 13.12 -10.59 -13.66
CA GLY A 69 13.70 -11.47 -14.68
C GLY A 69 13.87 -10.80 -16.04
N GLY A 70 12.78 -10.32 -16.61
CA GLY A 70 12.81 -9.60 -17.89
C GLY A 70 13.69 -8.35 -17.86
N ARG A 71 13.66 -7.62 -16.74
CA ARG A 71 14.49 -6.41 -16.57
C ARG A 71 15.97 -6.70 -16.42
N LEU A 72 16.35 -7.79 -15.73
CA LEU A 72 17.74 -8.26 -15.71
C LEU A 72 18.22 -8.61 -17.10
N LYS A 73 17.38 -9.29 -17.90
CA LYS A 73 17.69 -9.62 -19.28
C LYS A 73 17.96 -8.39 -20.16
N GLU A 74 17.24 -7.29 -19.93
CA GLU A 74 17.36 -6.07 -20.72
C GLU A 74 18.40 -5.09 -20.15
N GLY A 75 18.51 -4.96 -18.83
CA GLY A 75 19.33 -3.94 -18.17
C GLY A 75 20.62 -4.45 -17.54
N GLY A 76 20.82 -5.76 -17.50
CA GLY A 76 21.99 -6.37 -16.86
C GLY A 76 22.09 -6.04 -15.37
N ALA A 77 23.32 -6.10 -14.84
CA ALA A 77 23.63 -5.81 -13.44
C ALA A 77 23.31 -4.34 -13.04
N GLY A 78 23.25 -3.42 -14.00
CA GLY A 78 22.86 -2.02 -13.80
C GLY A 78 21.47 -1.85 -13.18
N LEU A 79 20.59 -2.85 -13.35
CA LEU A 79 19.29 -2.88 -12.73
C LEU A 79 19.36 -2.72 -11.20
N THR A 80 20.43 -3.19 -10.56
CA THR A 80 20.66 -3.04 -9.12
C THR A 80 20.65 -1.57 -8.68
N PHE A 81 21.20 -0.67 -9.51
CA PHE A 81 21.17 0.77 -9.24
C PHE A 81 19.74 1.34 -9.35
N ALA A 82 18.96 0.87 -10.33
CA ALA A 82 17.55 1.27 -10.43
C ALA A 82 16.78 0.87 -9.17
N TYR A 83 16.98 -0.37 -8.67
CA TYR A 83 16.37 -0.81 -7.40
C TYR A 83 16.85 0.02 -6.21
N ALA A 84 18.13 0.36 -6.11
CA ALA A 84 18.68 1.17 -5.03
C ALA A 84 18.07 2.58 -5.01
N ILE A 85 18.01 3.23 -6.17
CA ILE A 85 17.47 4.60 -6.31
C ILE A 85 15.96 4.60 -6.06
N CYS A 86 15.20 3.72 -6.72
CA CYS A 86 13.76 3.61 -6.50
C CYS A 86 13.44 3.31 -5.04
N GLY A 87 14.17 2.39 -4.41
CA GLY A 87 14.00 2.04 -3.01
C GLY A 87 14.28 3.21 -2.06
N ALA A 88 15.28 4.05 -2.36
CA ALA A 88 15.54 5.25 -1.58
C ALA A 88 14.38 6.26 -1.68
N PHE A 89 13.82 6.49 -2.88
CA PHE A 89 12.69 7.40 -3.06
C PHE A 89 11.38 6.81 -2.52
N ALA A 90 11.16 5.50 -2.63
CA ALA A 90 10.05 4.81 -1.98
C ALA A 90 10.12 4.96 -0.45
N PHE A 91 11.31 4.80 0.14
CA PHE A 91 11.52 5.04 1.58
C PHE A 91 11.21 6.48 1.98
N LEU A 92 11.63 7.48 1.18
CA LEU A 92 11.29 8.88 1.44
C LEU A 92 9.76 9.11 1.39
N MET A 93 9.06 8.52 0.42
CA MET A 93 7.61 8.60 0.33
C MET A 93 6.94 7.98 1.57
N VAL A 94 7.38 6.79 2.00
CA VAL A 94 6.84 6.14 3.20
C VAL A 94 7.17 6.92 4.48
N ARG A 95 8.29 7.63 4.54
CA ARG A 95 8.63 8.57 5.62
C ARG A 95 7.65 9.76 5.67
N ALA A 96 7.29 10.32 4.52
CA ALA A 96 6.28 11.37 4.41
C ALA A 96 4.90 10.88 4.88
N LEU A 97 4.49 9.71 4.42
CA LEU A 97 3.25 9.07 4.85
C LEU A 97 3.26 8.77 6.36
N GLY A 98 4.38 8.27 6.88
CA GLY A 98 4.56 7.98 8.30
C GLY A 98 4.47 9.22 9.19
N GLU A 99 4.99 10.37 8.72
CA GLU A 99 4.86 11.65 9.44
C GLU A 99 3.39 12.07 9.57
N LEU A 100 2.60 11.92 8.49
CA LEU A 100 1.16 12.19 8.50
C LEU A 100 0.40 11.20 9.39
N ALA A 101 0.70 9.90 9.28
CA ALA A 101 0.02 8.84 10.02
C ALA A 101 0.30 8.86 11.53
N ILE A 102 1.50 9.26 11.95
CA ILE A 102 1.84 9.39 13.38
C ILE A 102 1.17 10.64 13.99
N ARG A 103 1.02 11.71 13.21
CA ARG A 103 0.26 12.89 13.65
C ARG A 103 -1.19 12.50 13.97
N ARG A 104 -1.85 11.80 13.06
CA ARG A 104 -3.23 11.35 13.22
C ARG A 104 -3.42 10.00 12.50
N PRO A 105 -3.38 8.86 13.24
CA PRO A 105 -3.70 7.58 12.66
C PRO A 105 -5.15 7.56 12.14
N SER A 106 -5.34 7.12 10.89
CA SER A 106 -6.66 7.02 10.25
C SER A 106 -6.69 5.77 9.37
N SER A 107 -7.79 5.03 9.36
CA SER A 107 -7.97 3.86 8.49
C SER A 107 -8.25 4.26 7.04
N GLY A 108 -8.76 5.48 6.80
CA GLY A 108 -8.78 6.10 5.47
C GLY A 108 -7.41 6.53 4.98
N ALA A 109 -6.37 6.40 5.81
CA ALA A 109 -4.96 6.63 5.52
C ALA A 109 -4.73 7.92 4.72
N PHE A 110 -3.98 7.81 3.61
CA PHE A 110 -3.58 8.94 2.77
C PHE A 110 -4.78 9.64 2.09
N VAL A 111 -5.92 8.98 1.87
CA VAL A 111 -7.14 9.62 1.35
C VAL A 111 -7.71 10.61 2.37
N SER A 112 -7.75 10.21 3.66
CA SER A 112 -8.18 11.09 4.75
C SER A 112 -7.24 12.28 4.93
N TYR A 113 -5.93 12.08 4.81
CA TYR A 113 -4.95 13.18 4.87
C TYR A 113 -5.06 14.10 3.65
N ALA A 114 -5.33 13.55 2.46
CA ALA A 114 -5.58 14.36 1.27
C ALA A 114 -6.85 15.23 1.44
N ARG A 115 -7.92 14.68 2.05
CA ARG A 115 -9.13 15.44 2.36
C ARG A 115 -8.83 16.59 3.30
N GLU A 116 -8.09 16.35 4.37
CA GLU A 116 -7.73 17.34 5.38
C GLU A 116 -6.86 18.48 4.82
N PHE A 117 -5.86 18.16 3.99
CA PHE A 117 -4.86 19.15 3.54
C PHE A 117 -5.08 19.69 2.13
N LEU A 118 -5.79 18.95 1.25
CA LEU A 118 -6.06 19.33 -0.15
C LEU A 118 -7.56 19.49 -0.45
N GLY A 119 -8.44 19.18 0.52
CA GLY A 119 -9.89 19.20 0.37
C GLY A 119 -10.45 17.99 -0.39
N GLU A 120 -11.77 17.98 -0.62
CA GLU A 120 -12.50 16.86 -1.22
C GLU A 120 -11.99 16.44 -2.60
N LYS A 121 -11.60 17.41 -3.44
CA LYS A 121 -10.98 17.12 -4.74
C LYS A 121 -9.66 16.35 -4.59
N GLY A 122 -8.86 16.72 -3.58
CA GLY A 122 -7.62 16.01 -3.27
C GLY A 122 -7.86 14.58 -2.81
N ALA A 123 -8.85 14.36 -1.94
CA ALA A 123 -9.26 13.03 -1.48
C ALA A 123 -9.75 12.17 -2.65
N TYR A 124 -10.64 12.71 -3.48
CA TYR A 124 -11.16 12.04 -4.67
C TYR A 124 -10.03 11.56 -5.59
N ILE A 125 -9.11 12.46 -5.97
CA ILE A 125 -7.99 12.13 -6.86
C ILE A 125 -7.10 11.05 -6.23
N THR A 126 -6.74 11.22 -4.96
CA THR A 126 -5.88 10.27 -4.23
C THR A 126 -6.51 8.88 -4.12
N GLY A 127 -7.80 8.82 -3.78
CA GLY A 127 -8.53 7.57 -3.65
C GLY A 127 -8.67 6.83 -4.98
N TRP A 128 -8.96 7.53 -6.07
CA TRP A 128 -9.05 6.92 -7.40
C TRP A 128 -7.70 6.48 -7.95
N PHE A 129 -6.60 7.22 -7.70
CA PHE A 129 -5.26 6.75 -8.05
C PHE A 129 -4.93 5.43 -7.36
N PHE A 130 -5.16 5.34 -6.07
CA PHE A 130 -4.92 4.13 -5.31
C PHE A 130 -5.81 2.96 -5.76
N PHE A 131 -7.09 3.22 -6.00
CA PHE A 131 -8.00 2.19 -6.49
C PHE A 131 -7.58 1.65 -7.86
N LEU A 132 -7.20 2.52 -8.79
CA LEU A 132 -6.76 2.13 -10.13
C LEU A 132 -5.42 1.43 -10.12
N ASP A 133 -4.46 1.93 -9.36
CA ASP A 133 -3.16 1.33 -9.13
C ASP A 133 -3.31 -0.14 -8.68
N TRP A 134 -4.04 -0.39 -7.61
CA TRP A 134 -4.26 -1.75 -7.13
C TRP A 134 -5.16 -2.60 -8.05
N SER A 135 -6.11 -2.00 -8.78
CA SER A 135 -6.89 -2.74 -9.75
C SER A 135 -6.04 -3.25 -10.91
N VAL A 136 -5.06 -2.46 -11.36
CA VAL A 136 -4.09 -2.89 -12.38
C VAL A 136 -3.08 -3.88 -11.79
N THR A 137 -2.67 -3.71 -10.53
CA THR A 137 -1.83 -4.68 -9.81
C THR A 137 -2.53 -6.04 -9.71
N VAL A 138 -3.85 -6.08 -9.46
CA VAL A 138 -4.64 -7.33 -9.54
C VAL A 138 -4.52 -8.00 -10.91
N MET A 139 -4.55 -7.23 -12.01
CA MET A 139 -4.36 -7.78 -13.36
C MET A 139 -2.92 -8.33 -13.53
N ALA A 140 -1.91 -7.65 -12.99
CA ALA A 140 -0.52 -8.13 -13.02
C ALA A 140 -0.36 -9.43 -12.21
N ASP A 141 -0.98 -9.52 -11.03
CA ASP A 141 -0.89 -10.68 -10.16
C ASP A 141 -1.55 -11.93 -10.77
N ILE A 142 -2.75 -11.81 -11.37
CA ILE A 142 -3.40 -12.95 -12.06
C ILE A 142 -2.60 -13.39 -13.29
N THR A 143 -1.96 -12.45 -13.98
CA THR A 143 -1.08 -12.75 -15.11
C THR A 143 0.17 -13.50 -14.63
N ALA A 144 0.80 -13.05 -13.54
CA ALA A 144 1.94 -13.74 -12.94
C ALA A 144 1.56 -15.15 -12.48
N VAL A 145 0.41 -15.34 -11.83
CA VAL A 145 -0.10 -16.68 -11.46
C VAL A 145 -0.22 -17.58 -12.69
N ALA A 146 -0.77 -17.07 -13.79
CA ALA A 146 -0.91 -17.84 -15.01
C ALA A 146 0.44 -18.23 -15.62
N LEU A 147 1.41 -17.30 -15.67
CA LEU A 147 2.76 -17.59 -16.13
C LEU A 147 3.49 -18.58 -15.22
N TYR A 148 3.33 -18.46 -13.90
CA TYR A 148 3.91 -19.39 -12.94
C TYR A 148 3.36 -20.82 -13.10
N LEU A 149 2.07 -20.99 -13.40
CA LEU A 149 1.48 -22.30 -13.66
C LEU A 149 1.98 -22.90 -14.99
N HIS A 150 2.28 -22.08 -15.99
CA HIS A 150 2.86 -22.53 -17.25
C HIS A 150 4.32 -23.03 -17.15
N TYR A 151 5.00 -22.85 -16.03
CA TYR A 151 6.30 -23.47 -15.75
C TYR A 151 6.26 -24.99 -15.93
N TRP A 152 5.19 -25.65 -15.45
CA TRP A 152 5.03 -27.09 -15.59
C TRP A 152 4.50 -27.46 -16.98
N LYS A 153 5.27 -28.25 -17.73
CA LYS A 153 4.93 -28.68 -19.10
C LYS A 153 3.53 -29.30 -19.21
N ALA A 154 3.11 -30.06 -18.19
CA ALA A 154 1.77 -30.66 -18.15
C ALA A 154 0.63 -29.63 -18.13
N LEU A 155 0.88 -28.43 -17.64
CA LEU A 155 -0.12 -27.35 -17.55
C LEU A 155 -0.11 -26.42 -18.76
N GLN A 156 0.90 -26.49 -19.64
CA GLN A 156 1.01 -25.63 -20.83
C GLN A 156 -0.10 -25.86 -21.86
N VAL A 157 -0.81 -26.99 -21.78
CA VAL A 157 -1.99 -27.28 -22.64
C VAL A 157 -3.20 -26.41 -22.27
N VAL A 158 -3.22 -25.85 -21.07
CA VAL A 158 -4.30 -25.00 -20.59
C VAL A 158 -4.02 -23.56 -21.00
N PRO A 159 -4.98 -22.84 -21.62
CA PRO A 159 -4.77 -21.45 -22.01
C PRO A 159 -4.45 -20.56 -20.82
N GLN A 160 -3.51 -19.62 -20.98
CA GLN A 160 -3.05 -18.70 -19.92
C GLN A 160 -4.20 -17.92 -19.27
N TRP A 161 -5.15 -17.44 -20.07
CA TRP A 161 -6.31 -16.69 -19.56
C TRP A 161 -7.18 -17.49 -18.59
N LEU A 162 -7.25 -18.82 -18.76
CA LEU A 162 -8.05 -19.68 -17.87
C LEU A 162 -7.44 -19.76 -16.48
N PHE A 163 -6.12 -19.86 -16.37
CA PHE A 163 -5.42 -19.79 -15.08
C PHE A 163 -5.59 -18.42 -14.41
N ALA A 164 -5.50 -17.33 -15.19
CA ALA A 164 -5.75 -15.98 -14.67
C ALA A 164 -7.19 -15.84 -14.14
N LEU A 165 -8.18 -16.38 -14.85
CA LEU A 165 -9.58 -16.40 -14.41
C LEU A 165 -9.77 -17.23 -13.14
N ILE A 166 -9.19 -18.44 -13.09
CA ILE A 166 -9.26 -19.31 -11.89
C ILE A 166 -8.65 -18.61 -10.69
N ALA A 167 -7.49 -17.97 -10.83
CA ALA A 167 -6.85 -17.22 -9.75
C ALA A 167 -7.73 -16.07 -9.25
N LEU A 168 -8.32 -15.30 -10.18
CA LEU A 168 -9.21 -14.19 -9.83
C LEU A 168 -10.44 -14.68 -9.07
N VAL A 169 -11.11 -15.72 -9.57
CA VAL A 169 -12.32 -16.29 -8.94
C VAL A 169 -12.00 -16.89 -7.57
N LEU A 170 -10.90 -17.65 -7.45
CA LEU A 170 -10.47 -18.25 -6.19
C LEU A 170 -10.26 -17.18 -5.12
N VAL A 171 -9.47 -16.14 -5.44
CA VAL A 171 -9.14 -15.09 -4.47
C VAL A 171 -10.34 -14.18 -4.21
N PHE A 172 -11.22 -13.95 -5.20
CA PHE A 172 -12.50 -13.28 -4.99
C PHE A 172 -13.35 -14.01 -3.94
N ILE A 173 -13.53 -15.33 -4.08
CA ILE A 173 -14.28 -16.15 -3.12
C ILE A 173 -13.65 -16.06 -1.73
N LEU A 174 -12.32 -16.21 -1.62
CA LEU A 174 -11.61 -16.11 -0.35
C LEU A 174 -11.83 -14.75 0.34
N ASN A 175 -11.78 -13.65 -0.42
CA ASN A 175 -12.04 -12.32 0.12
C ASN A 175 -13.48 -12.10 0.59
N MET A 176 -14.47 -12.85 0.06
CA MET A 176 -15.87 -12.76 0.49
C MET A 176 -16.15 -13.47 1.82
N LEU A 177 -15.26 -14.34 2.30
CA LEU A 177 -15.55 -15.24 3.42
C LEU A 177 -15.26 -14.63 4.79
N ASN A 178 -14.04 -14.13 5.07
CA ASN A 178 -13.72 -13.62 6.41
C ASN A 178 -12.39 -12.82 6.50
N VAL A 179 -12.42 -11.65 7.17
CA VAL A 179 -11.26 -10.78 7.40
C VAL A 179 -10.19 -11.41 8.33
N LYS A 180 -10.57 -12.26 9.30
CA LYS A 180 -9.58 -12.92 10.19
C LYS A 180 -8.69 -13.90 9.45
N MET A 181 -9.24 -14.63 8.48
CA MET A 181 -8.48 -15.56 7.64
C MET A 181 -7.47 -14.82 6.77
N PHE A 182 -7.81 -13.59 6.32
CA PHE A 182 -6.88 -12.75 5.58
C PHE A 182 -5.58 -12.47 6.38
N GLY A 183 -5.68 -12.01 7.63
CA GLY A 183 -4.51 -11.65 8.44
C GLY A 183 -3.58 -12.85 8.75
N GLU A 184 -4.16 -14.03 9.02
CA GLU A 184 -3.37 -15.24 9.26
C GLU A 184 -2.74 -15.79 7.96
N ALA A 185 -3.47 -15.79 6.85
CA ALA A 185 -2.94 -16.20 5.55
C ALA A 185 -1.78 -15.30 5.11
N GLU A 186 -1.95 -13.98 5.21
CA GLU A 186 -0.91 -13.00 4.87
C GLU A 186 0.33 -13.14 5.74
N PHE A 187 0.18 -13.48 7.03
CA PHE A 187 1.31 -13.76 7.91
C PHE A 187 2.15 -14.93 7.39
N TRP A 188 1.53 -16.07 7.05
CA TRP A 188 2.23 -17.25 6.54
C TRP A 188 2.82 -17.03 5.16
N PHE A 189 2.08 -16.39 4.27
CA PHE A 189 2.60 -16.03 2.94
C PHE A 189 3.81 -15.11 3.03
N ALA A 190 3.76 -14.08 3.90
CA ALA A 190 4.90 -13.20 4.11
C ALA A 190 6.12 -13.94 4.65
N LEU A 191 5.93 -14.87 5.59
CA LEU A 191 7.01 -15.69 6.14
C LEU A 191 7.66 -16.56 5.07
N ILE A 192 6.85 -17.21 4.22
CA ILE A 192 7.32 -18.05 3.11
C ILE A 192 8.13 -17.23 2.11
N LYS A 193 7.63 -16.05 1.71
CA LYS A 193 8.32 -15.14 0.79
C LYS A 193 9.70 -14.72 1.33
N VAL A 194 9.77 -14.31 2.59
CA VAL A 194 11.01 -13.89 3.23
C VAL A 194 11.98 -15.06 3.35
N ALA A 195 11.50 -16.23 3.76
CA ALA A 195 12.32 -17.44 3.84
C ALA A 195 12.92 -17.81 2.48
N ALA A 196 12.14 -17.72 1.40
CA ALA A 196 12.61 -18.02 0.05
C ALA A 196 13.71 -17.05 -0.40
N ILE A 197 13.55 -15.74 -0.18
CA ILE A 197 14.59 -14.76 -0.55
C ILE A 197 15.86 -14.96 0.29
N VAL A 198 15.72 -15.19 1.59
CA VAL A 198 16.87 -15.46 2.47
C VAL A 198 17.58 -16.74 2.04
N SER A 199 16.85 -17.82 1.75
CA SER A 199 17.43 -19.07 1.25
C SER A 199 18.16 -18.85 -0.07
N PHE A 200 17.56 -18.11 -1.00
CA PHE A 200 18.23 -17.72 -2.24
C PHE A 200 19.54 -16.97 -1.96
N MET A 201 19.50 -15.95 -1.10
CA MET A 201 20.70 -15.13 -0.82
C MET A 201 21.83 -15.96 -0.21
N VAL A 202 21.50 -16.85 0.73
CA VAL A 202 22.49 -17.73 1.37
C VAL A 202 23.10 -18.68 0.34
N ILE A 203 22.27 -19.35 -0.47
CA ILE A 203 22.73 -20.30 -1.49
C ILE A 203 23.51 -19.59 -2.59
N ALA A 204 23.08 -18.40 -3.03
CA ALA A 204 23.80 -17.60 -4.01
C ALA A 204 25.20 -17.17 -3.50
N ILE A 205 25.30 -16.74 -2.24
CA ILE A 205 26.59 -16.40 -1.62
C ILE A 205 27.50 -17.64 -1.55
N ILE A 206 26.96 -18.79 -1.13
CA ILE A 206 27.70 -20.05 -1.11
C ILE A 206 28.19 -20.42 -2.52
N ALA A 207 27.30 -20.31 -3.53
CA ALA A 207 27.65 -20.59 -4.92
C ALA A 207 28.81 -19.70 -5.43
N ILE A 208 28.76 -18.41 -5.10
CA ILE A 208 29.83 -17.46 -5.48
C ILE A 208 31.15 -17.77 -4.75
N VAL A 209 31.10 -18.04 -3.44
CA VAL A 209 32.30 -18.30 -2.62
C VAL A 209 32.98 -19.60 -3.02
N LEU A 210 32.18 -20.65 -3.31
CA LEU A 210 32.70 -21.96 -3.69
C LEU A 210 32.93 -22.09 -5.20
N GLY A 211 32.56 -21.10 -6.01
CA GLY A 211 32.66 -21.18 -7.46
C GLY A 211 31.83 -22.32 -8.04
N LEU A 212 30.61 -22.50 -7.56
CA LEU A 212 29.73 -23.57 -8.04
C LEU A 212 29.32 -23.34 -9.48
N HIS A 213 29.29 -24.44 -10.25
CA HIS A 213 28.75 -24.43 -11.60
C HIS A 213 27.23 -24.50 -11.54
N THR A 214 26.58 -23.67 -12.34
CA THR A 214 25.15 -23.71 -12.56
C THR A 214 24.91 -24.09 -14.00
N ASP A 215 24.13 -25.14 -14.21
CA ASP A 215 23.76 -25.61 -15.53
C ASP A 215 22.77 -24.67 -16.17
N THR A 216 23.08 -24.05 -17.30
CA THR A 216 22.08 -23.27 -18.05
C THR A 216 21.47 -24.13 -19.12
N ALA A 217 20.14 -24.24 -19.07
CA ALA A 217 19.37 -25.13 -19.92
C ALA A 217 19.47 -24.89 -21.45
N SER A 218 20.08 -23.81 -21.93
CA SER A 218 20.03 -23.44 -23.35
C SER A 218 21.21 -23.90 -24.19
N ASN A 219 22.42 -24.08 -23.63
CA ASN A 219 23.61 -24.35 -24.42
C ASN A 219 24.50 -25.49 -23.88
N GLY A 220 24.18 -26.04 -22.71
CA GLY A 220 25.04 -27.06 -22.07
C GLY A 220 26.38 -26.49 -21.55
N ASP A 221 26.56 -25.19 -21.55
CA ASP A 221 27.77 -24.55 -21.00
C ASP A 221 27.64 -24.42 -19.48
N GLU A 222 28.61 -24.94 -18.74
CA GLU A 222 28.71 -24.77 -17.31
C GLU A 222 29.05 -23.30 -16.97
N ILE A 223 28.11 -22.62 -16.30
CA ILE A 223 28.30 -21.26 -15.84
C ILE A 223 28.75 -21.29 -14.38
N THR A 224 29.90 -20.69 -14.10
CA THR A 224 30.39 -20.52 -12.73
C THR A 224 29.84 -19.25 -12.11
N ALA A 225 29.34 -19.30 -10.88
CA ALA A 225 28.88 -18.12 -10.15
C ALA A 225 30.05 -17.20 -9.80
N GLY A 226 29.94 -15.89 -10.08
CA GLY A 226 30.98 -14.92 -9.75
C GLY A 226 30.90 -13.61 -10.52
N ALA A 227 31.83 -12.71 -10.21
CA ALA A 227 31.88 -11.36 -10.83
C ALA A 227 32.12 -11.39 -12.34
N HIS A 228 32.68 -12.46 -12.90
CA HIS A 228 32.89 -12.64 -14.33
C HIS A 228 31.57 -12.66 -15.12
N ASN A 229 30.45 -13.06 -14.51
CA ASN A 229 29.12 -13.02 -15.12
C ASN A 229 28.68 -11.58 -15.44
N ILE A 230 29.19 -10.60 -14.69
CA ILE A 230 29.00 -9.19 -14.97
C ILE A 230 30.08 -8.68 -15.92
N LEU A 231 31.38 -8.87 -15.56
CA LEU A 231 32.48 -8.27 -16.26
C LEU A 231 32.68 -8.84 -17.67
N GLY A 232 32.44 -10.15 -17.84
CA GLY A 232 32.55 -10.84 -19.13
C GLY A 232 31.35 -10.60 -20.07
N ASN A 233 30.25 -10.05 -19.58
CA ASN A 233 29.03 -9.81 -20.35
C ASN A 233 28.70 -8.31 -20.48
N GLY A 234 29.69 -7.46 -20.75
CA GLY A 234 29.48 -6.03 -21.00
C GLY A 234 29.48 -5.14 -19.75
N GLY A 235 29.83 -5.67 -18.59
CA GLY A 235 29.94 -4.90 -17.34
C GLY A 235 28.57 -4.61 -16.68
N LEU A 236 28.54 -3.49 -15.94
CA LEU A 236 27.32 -3.11 -15.20
C LEU A 236 26.16 -2.67 -16.10
N PHE A 237 26.46 -2.08 -17.25
CA PHE A 237 25.48 -1.51 -18.18
C PHE A 237 25.71 -2.07 -19.60
N PRO A 238 25.45 -3.38 -19.85
CA PRO A 238 25.76 -4.01 -21.13
C PRO A 238 25.01 -3.36 -22.30
N GLU A 239 23.78 -2.93 -22.08
CA GLU A 239 22.93 -2.26 -23.07
C GLU A 239 22.89 -0.73 -22.88
N GLY A 240 23.73 -0.20 -21.98
CA GLY A 240 23.86 1.22 -21.68
C GLY A 240 22.93 1.71 -20.56
N PHE A 241 23.31 2.84 -19.96
CA PHE A 241 22.56 3.47 -18.86
C PHE A 241 21.14 3.90 -19.23
N PRO A 242 20.84 4.42 -20.46
CA PRO A 242 19.49 4.84 -20.82
C PRO A 242 18.45 3.71 -20.72
N ILE A 243 18.83 2.46 -21.02
CA ILE A 243 17.94 1.30 -20.93
C ILE A 243 17.59 1.02 -19.47
N VAL A 244 18.58 0.99 -18.58
CA VAL A 244 18.35 0.81 -17.13
C VAL A 244 17.43 1.90 -16.60
N PHE A 245 17.60 3.14 -17.07
CA PHE A 245 16.71 4.23 -16.68
C PHE A 245 15.27 4.04 -17.19
N ALA A 246 15.08 3.58 -18.42
CA ALA A 246 13.75 3.28 -18.98
C ALA A 246 13.05 2.15 -18.21
N LEU A 247 13.78 1.15 -17.70
CA LEU A 247 13.25 0.06 -16.90
C LEU A 247 12.82 0.48 -15.47
N THR A 248 13.17 1.70 -15.05
CA THR A 248 12.95 2.19 -13.68
C THR A 248 11.46 2.22 -13.30
N LEU A 249 10.55 2.50 -14.25
CA LEU A 249 9.10 2.52 -13.97
C LEU A 249 8.60 1.17 -13.46
N GLY A 250 9.02 0.09 -14.09
CA GLY A 250 8.63 -1.21 -13.60
C GLY A 250 9.37 -1.65 -12.33
N VAL A 251 10.52 -1.02 -12.02
CA VAL A 251 11.14 -1.17 -10.70
C VAL A 251 10.30 -0.46 -9.63
N VAL A 252 9.67 0.69 -9.95
CA VAL A 252 8.69 1.34 -9.06
C VAL A 252 7.55 0.38 -8.71
N PHE A 253 7.05 -0.39 -9.69
CA PHE A 253 6.04 -1.43 -9.44
C PHE A 253 6.51 -2.47 -8.40
N ALA A 254 7.78 -2.86 -8.41
CA ALA A 254 8.31 -3.82 -7.44
C ALA A 254 8.24 -3.32 -5.98
N PHE A 255 8.15 -2.01 -5.76
CA PHE A 255 7.99 -1.39 -4.44
C PHE A 255 6.54 -1.04 -4.11
N GLY A 256 5.57 -1.30 -4.99
CA GLY A 256 4.14 -1.17 -4.72
C GLY A 256 3.73 -1.98 -3.49
N GLY A 257 2.78 -1.46 -2.72
CA GLY A 257 2.37 -2.04 -1.44
C GLY A 257 3.15 -1.51 -0.22
N THR A 258 4.23 -0.75 -0.41
CA THR A 258 4.94 -0.12 0.72
C THR A 258 4.09 0.93 1.42
N GLU A 259 3.16 1.59 0.72
CA GLU A 259 2.19 2.53 1.26
C GLU A 259 1.13 1.86 2.16
N MET A 260 0.96 0.54 2.07
CA MET A 260 0.04 -0.23 2.92
C MET A 260 0.37 -0.10 4.42
N VAL A 261 1.61 0.26 4.76
CA VAL A 261 1.98 0.57 6.14
C VAL A 261 1.16 1.74 6.71
N GLY A 262 0.79 2.69 5.85
CA GLY A 262 -0.09 3.82 6.22
C GLY A 262 -1.54 3.39 6.42
N VAL A 263 -2.05 2.47 5.59
CA VAL A 263 -3.40 1.90 5.73
C VAL A 263 -3.49 1.06 7.01
N ALA A 264 -2.50 0.22 7.26
CA ALA A 264 -2.42 -0.60 8.46
C ALA A 264 -2.30 0.22 9.76
N ALA A 265 -1.81 1.46 9.68
CA ALA A 265 -1.68 2.37 10.82
C ALA A 265 -3.02 2.67 11.50
N GLY A 266 -4.09 2.84 10.72
CA GLY A 266 -5.45 3.10 11.24
C GLY A 266 -6.04 1.93 12.03
N GLU A 267 -5.58 0.71 11.78
CA GLU A 267 -6.04 -0.51 12.44
C GLU A 267 -5.15 -0.95 13.63
N ALA A 268 -4.05 -0.23 13.87
CA ALA A 268 -3.09 -0.54 14.93
C ALA A 268 -3.50 0.06 16.28
N GLN A 269 -3.48 -0.75 17.35
CA GLN A 269 -3.76 -0.27 18.72
C GLN A 269 -2.72 0.75 19.23
N GLU A 270 -1.45 0.63 18.82
CA GLU A 270 -0.34 1.49 19.23
C GLU A 270 0.42 2.05 18.02
N ALA A 271 -0.29 2.61 17.03
CA ALA A 271 0.29 3.10 15.78
C ALA A 271 1.51 4.01 15.98
N LYS A 272 1.44 4.96 16.92
CA LYS A 272 2.52 5.92 17.21
C LYS A 272 3.84 5.26 17.65
N LYS A 273 3.79 4.05 18.25
CA LYS A 273 5.00 3.32 18.69
C LYS A 273 5.51 2.35 17.61
N ILE A 274 4.59 1.74 16.86
CA ILE A 274 4.89 0.66 15.92
C ILE A 274 5.35 1.20 14.57
N LEU A 275 4.68 2.24 14.04
CA LEU A 275 4.99 2.82 12.74
C LEU A 275 6.46 3.27 12.58
N PRO A 276 7.05 4.02 13.52
CA PRO A 276 8.44 4.44 13.39
C PRO A 276 9.41 3.29 13.22
N LYS A 277 9.20 2.20 13.98
CA LYS A 277 10.03 0.99 13.90
C LYS A 277 9.83 0.25 12.57
N ALA A 278 8.58 0.08 12.14
CA ALA A 278 8.25 -0.56 10.87
C ALA A 278 8.86 0.19 9.69
N ILE A 279 8.68 1.50 9.61
CA ILE A 279 9.20 2.33 8.52
C ILE A 279 10.73 2.41 8.55
N ASN A 280 11.36 2.59 9.72
CA ASN A 280 12.82 2.66 9.78
C ASN A 280 13.49 1.33 9.41
N SER A 281 12.87 0.19 9.75
CA SER A 281 13.40 -1.12 9.34
C SER A 281 13.24 -1.39 7.85
N MET A 282 12.39 -0.62 7.15
CA MET A 282 12.11 -0.81 5.73
C MET A 282 13.34 -0.51 4.87
N ILE A 283 14.17 0.49 5.24
CA ILE A 283 15.38 0.80 4.48
C ILE A 283 16.33 -0.39 4.43
N LEU A 284 16.56 -1.06 5.56
CA LEU A 284 17.40 -2.27 5.61
C LEU A 284 16.81 -3.39 4.75
N ARG A 285 15.48 -3.57 4.79
CA ARG A 285 14.79 -4.57 3.98
C ARG A 285 14.92 -4.30 2.49
N ILE A 286 14.78 -3.04 2.07
CA ILE A 286 14.96 -2.62 0.68
C ILE A 286 16.39 -2.98 0.23
N PHE A 287 17.40 -2.56 0.99
CA PHE A 287 18.78 -2.83 0.60
C PHE A 287 19.11 -4.33 0.60
N VAL A 288 18.65 -5.09 1.58
CA VAL A 288 18.95 -6.52 1.66
C VAL A 288 18.13 -7.30 0.64
N PHE A 289 16.78 -7.19 0.68
CA PHE A 289 15.92 -8.09 -0.10
C PHE A 289 15.74 -7.68 -1.55
N TYR A 290 15.86 -6.39 -1.90
CA TYR A 290 15.71 -5.95 -3.28
C TYR A 290 17.07 -5.74 -3.93
N VAL A 291 17.87 -4.81 -3.43
CA VAL A 291 19.16 -4.48 -4.04
C VAL A 291 20.12 -5.68 -3.94
N GLY A 292 20.19 -6.31 -2.76
CA GLY A 292 21.05 -7.47 -2.53
C GLY A 292 20.66 -8.68 -3.37
N SER A 293 19.37 -9.01 -3.46
CA SER A 293 18.93 -10.17 -4.26
C SER A 293 19.14 -9.94 -5.76
N VAL A 294 18.86 -8.74 -6.28
CA VAL A 294 19.08 -8.42 -7.71
C VAL A 294 20.57 -8.42 -8.06
N MET A 295 21.42 -7.91 -7.16
CA MET A 295 22.87 -7.99 -7.35
C MET A 295 23.35 -9.44 -7.35
N LEU A 296 22.87 -10.27 -6.41
CA LEU A 296 23.23 -11.69 -6.36
C LEU A 296 22.74 -12.43 -7.60
N LEU A 297 21.54 -12.15 -8.11
CA LEU A 297 21.05 -12.72 -9.37
C LEU A 297 22.04 -12.39 -10.52
N ALA A 298 22.49 -11.13 -10.64
CA ALA A 298 23.44 -10.74 -11.66
C ALA A 298 24.83 -11.38 -11.50
N LEU A 299 25.21 -11.80 -10.30
CA LEU A 299 26.47 -12.48 -10.01
C LEU A 299 26.42 -14.01 -10.25
N VAL A 300 25.26 -14.63 -10.02
CA VAL A 300 25.15 -16.10 -10.14
C VAL A 300 24.93 -16.56 -11.57
N LEU A 301 24.30 -15.76 -12.40
CA LEU A 301 24.05 -16.05 -13.82
C LEU A 301 24.28 -14.79 -14.68
N PRO A 302 24.75 -14.93 -15.93
CA PRO A 302 24.78 -13.84 -16.87
C PRO A 302 23.37 -13.33 -17.18
N TYR A 303 23.24 -12.03 -17.42
CA TYR A 303 21.92 -11.38 -17.62
C TYR A 303 21.12 -11.99 -18.79
N THR A 304 21.79 -12.55 -19.79
CA THR A 304 21.20 -13.21 -20.97
C THR A 304 20.45 -14.50 -20.62
N SER A 305 20.73 -15.13 -19.47
CA SER A 305 20.09 -16.36 -19.00
C SER A 305 18.68 -16.13 -18.46
N TYR A 306 18.32 -14.89 -18.15
CA TYR A 306 16.99 -14.57 -17.60
C TYR A 306 15.93 -14.42 -18.69
N SER A 307 14.65 -14.56 -18.28
CA SER A 307 13.49 -14.51 -19.16
C SER A 307 12.41 -13.56 -18.61
N LYS A 308 11.54 -13.04 -19.51
CA LYS A 308 10.35 -12.26 -19.14
C LYS A 308 9.22 -13.13 -18.59
N THR A 309 9.23 -14.41 -18.90
CA THR A 309 8.13 -15.34 -18.60
C THR A 309 8.40 -16.26 -17.41
N GLU A 310 9.58 -16.12 -16.79
CA GLU A 310 10.00 -16.95 -15.65
C GLU A 310 10.58 -16.11 -14.52
N SER A 311 10.38 -16.54 -13.29
CA SER A 311 11.01 -15.92 -12.12
C SER A 311 12.53 -16.13 -12.15
N PRO A 312 13.36 -15.08 -11.99
CA PRO A 312 14.81 -15.22 -11.98
C PRO A 312 15.32 -16.09 -10.81
N PHE A 313 14.55 -16.15 -9.74
CA PHE A 313 14.84 -17.06 -8.62
C PHE A 313 14.64 -18.51 -9.02
N VAL A 314 13.59 -18.81 -9.79
CA VAL A 314 13.33 -20.16 -10.30
C VAL A 314 14.41 -20.56 -11.30
N THR A 315 14.77 -19.67 -12.23
CA THR A 315 15.87 -19.90 -13.18
C THR A 315 17.16 -20.32 -12.46
N PHE A 316 17.55 -19.60 -11.41
CA PHE A 316 18.72 -19.95 -10.60
C PHE A 316 18.57 -21.32 -9.91
N PHE A 317 17.47 -21.55 -9.20
CA PHE A 317 17.27 -22.80 -8.47
C PHE A 317 17.12 -24.02 -9.38
N SER A 318 16.61 -23.85 -10.58
CA SER A 318 16.54 -24.91 -11.58
C SER A 318 17.92 -25.30 -12.12
N GLY A 319 18.88 -24.36 -12.11
CA GLY A 319 20.25 -24.56 -12.62
C GLY A 319 21.27 -25.10 -11.60
N ILE A 320 20.96 -25.13 -10.29
CA ILE A 320 21.95 -25.54 -9.26
C ILE A 320 22.11 -27.07 -9.10
N GLY A 321 21.48 -27.87 -9.95
CA GLY A 321 21.62 -29.34 -9.94
C GLY A 321 20.94 -30.05 -8.76
N VAL A 322 20.14 -29.34 -7.95
CA VAL A 322 19.36 -29.94 -6.86
C VAL A 322 17.98 -30.36 -7.37
N PRO A 323 17.61 -31.64 -7.33
CA PRO A 323 16.31 -32.10 -7.80
C PRO A 323 15.14 -31.33 -7.14
N TYR A 324 14.17 -30.92 -7.92
CA TYR A 324 12.95 -30.21 -7.48
C TYR A 324 13.18 -28.84 -6.83
N ALA A 325 14.40 -28.30 -6.77
CA ALA A 325 14.64 -26.98 -6.17
C ALA A 325 13.87 -25.86 -6.91
N GLY A 326 13.87 -25.89 -8.25
CA GLY A 326 13.08 -25.00 -9.08
C GLY A 326 11.57 -25.11 -8.81
N ASP A 327 11.04 -26.35 -8.71
CA ASP A 327 9.63 -26.60 -8.42
C ASP A 327 9.20 -26.02 -7.06
N ILE A 328 10.03 -26.20 -6.02
CA ILE A 328 9.77 -25.69 -4.68
C ILE A 328 9.67 -24.16 -4.72
N ILE A 329 10.64 -23.49 -5.35
CA ILE A 329 10.63 -22.04 -5.47
C ILE A 329 9.48 -21.57 -6.38
N GLN A 330 9.14 -22.32 -7.41
CA GLN A 330 7.98 -22.03 -8.27
C GLN A 330 6.67 -22.01 -7.46
N VAL A 331 6.46 -22.96 -6.56
CA VAL A 331 5.30 -22.95 -5.65
C VAL A 331 5.36 -21.74 -4.71
N VAL A 332 6.54 -21.37 -4.20
CA VAL A 332 6.68 -20.20 -3.32
C VAL A 332 6.34 -18.90 -4.06
N VAL A 333 6.85 -18.68 -5.27
CA VAL A 333 6.54 -17.45 -6.03
C VAL A 333 5.08 -17.40 -6.46
N LEU A 334 4.46 -18.56 -6.72
CA LEU A 334 3.02 -18.67 -6.98
C LEU A 334 2.20 -18.21 -5.75
N THR A 335 2.58 -18.68 -4.53
CA THR A 335 1.93 -18.22 -3.30
C THR A 335 2.14 -16.73 -3.05
N ALA A 336 3.28 -16.17 -3.47
CA ALA A 336 3.56 -14.75 -3.38
C ALA A 336 2.62 -13.91 -4.27
N ALA A 337 2.36 -14.36 -5.48
CA ALA A 337 1.41 -13.71 -6.39
C ALA A 337 -0.03 -13.78 -5.87
N LEU A 338 -0.46 -14.94 -5.37
CA LEU A 338 -1.79 -15.11 -4.77
C LEU A 338 -1.98 -14.25 -3.52
N SER A 339 -0.95 -14.08 -2.70
CA SER A 339 -0.96 -13.19 -1.54
C SER A 339 -1.09 -11.72 -1.96
N SER A 340 -0.33 -11.28 -2.98
CA SER A 340 -0.43 -9.91 -3.52
C SER A 340 -1.83 -9.64 -4.08
N LEU A 341 -2.36 -10.56 -4.88
CA LEU A 341 -3.73 -10.52 -5.39
C LEU A 341 -4.78 -10.39 -4.27
N ASN A 342 -4.62 -11.19 -3.21
CA ASN A 342 -5.51 -11.17 -2.05
C ASN A 342 -5.45 -9.82 -1.32
N ALA A 343 -4.26 -9.26 -1.11
CA ALA A 343 -4.07 -7.95 -0.50
C ALA A 343 -4.65 -6.83 -1.37
N GLY A 344 -4.53 -6.92 -2.70
CA GLY A 344 -5.08 -5.97 -3.65
C GLY A 344 -6.61 -5.90 -3.60
N LEU A 345 -7.30 -7.04 -3.64
CA LEU A 345 -8.77 -7.09 -3.52
C LEU A 345 -9.25 -6.56 -2.17
N TYR A 346 -8.54 -6.89 -1.10
CA TYR A 346 -8.84 -6.39 0.24
C TYR A 346 -8.71 -4.87 0.33
N ALA A 347 -7.60 -4.31 -0.15
CA ALA A 347 -7.30 -2.87 -0.09
C ALA A 347 -8.27 -2.06 -0.95
N THR A 348 -8.51 -2.47 -2.19
CA THR A 348 -9.42 -1.79 -3.11
C THR A 348 -10.86 -1.83 -2.63
N GLY A 349 -11.30 -2.95 -2.06
CA GLY A 349 -12.63 -3.10 -1.49
C GLY A 349 -12.90 -2.06 -0.39
N ARG A 350 -11.94 -1.87 0.52
CA ARG A 350 -12.05 -0.90 1.62
C ARG A 350 -11.97 0.54 1.15
N THR A 351 -11.02 0.84 0.27
CA THR A 351 -10.86 2.20 -0.25
C THR A 351 -12.10 2.63 -1.03
N LEU A 352 -12.60 1.77 -1.92
CA LEU A 352 -13.79 2.10 -2.71
C LEU A 352 -15.04 2.26 -1.83
N ARG A 353 -15.16 1.46 -0.75
CA ARG A 353 -16.22 1.65 0.23
C ARG A 353 -16.11 3.00 0.95
N SER A 354 -14.92 3.36 1.44
CA SER A 354 -14.69 4.65 2.09
C SER A 354 -15.05 5.82 1.18
N MET A 355 -14.65 5.74 -0.09
CA MET A 355 -15.01 6.74 -1.11
C MET A 355 -16.52 6.76 -1.40
N ALA A 356 -17.18 5.59 -1.43
CA ALA A 356 -18.62 5.50 -1.69
C ALA A 356 -19.45 6.08 -0.53
N VAL A 357 -19.01 5.89 0.70
CA VAL A 357 -19.62 6.50 1.90
C VAL A 357 -19.47 8.02 1.87
N ALA A 358 -18.33 8.52 1.36
CA ALA A 358 -18.09 9.96 1.16
C ALA A 358 -18.77 10.55 -0.11
N GLY A 359 -19.56 9.75 -0.85
CA GLY A 359 -20.19 10.22 -2.10
C GLY A 359 -19.25 10.31 -3.32
N GLU A 360 -17.99 9.89 -3.18
CA GLU A 360 -16.93 9.99 -4.19
C GLU A 360 -16.88 8.81 -5.16
N ALA A 361 -17.57 7.70 -4.85
CA ALA A 361 -17.63 6.48 -5.63
C ALA A 361 -19.07 5.94 -5.77
N PRO A 362 -19.32 4.91 -6.61
CA PRO A 362 -20.65 4.35 -6.77
C PRO A 362 -21.23 3.81 -5.45
N ARG A 363 -22.50 4.13 -5.18
CA ARG A 363 -23.23 3.69 -3.96
C ARG A 363 -23.20 2.17 -3.75
N ALA A 364 -23.11 1.38 -4.83
CA ALA A 364 -23.00 -0.07 -4.76
C ALA A 364 -21.78 -0.56 -3.96
N ALA A 365 -20.72 0.26 -3.86
CA ALA A 365 -19.52 -0.07 -3.08
C ALA A 365 -19.64 0.24 -1.58
N ALA A 366 -20.67 0.96 -1.12
CA ALA A 366 -20.80 1.39 0.27
C ALA A 366 -21.19 0.25 1.24
N GLY A 367 -21.89 -0.80 0.76
CA GLY A 367 -22.44 -1.87 1.58
C GLY A 367 -21.41 -2.87 2.08
N LEU A 368 -21.64 -3.39 3.29
CA LEU A 368 -20.94 -4.56 3.85
C LEU A 368 -21.83 -5.81 3.71
N ASN A 369 -21.19 -6.96 3.48
CA ASN A 369 -21.90 -8.24 3.50
C ASN A 369 -22.08 -8.77 4.94
N LYS A 370 -22.69 -9.97 5.10
CA LYS A 370 -22.93 -10.64 6.40
C LYS A 370 -21.64 -10.85 7.22
N HIS A 371 -20.49 -10.88 6.57
CA HIS A 371 -19.18 -11.10 7.18
C HIS A 371 -18.41 -9.78 7.39
N GLN A 372 -19.10 -8.63 7.27
CA GLN A 372 -18.51 -7.28 7.38
C GLN A 372 -17.41 -7.00 6.34
N VAL A 373 -17.53 -7.61 5.16
CA VAL A 373 -16.63 -7.44 4.03
C VAL A 373 -17.26 -6.44 3.05
N PRO A 374 -16.48 -5.49 2.47
CA PRO A 374 -16.95 -4.53 1.46
C PRO A 374 -17.14 -5.19 0.09
N ALA A 375 -18.17 -6.05 0.00
CA ALA A 375 -18.40 -6.92 -1.15
C ALA A 375 -18.55 -6.15 -2.47
N GLY A 376 -19.21 -4.98 -2.45
CA GLY A 376 -19.39 -4.16 -3.65
C GLY A 376 -18.08 -3.68 -4.24
N GLY A 377 -17.17 -3.18 -3.40
CA GLY A 377 -15.84 -2.73 -3.84
C GLY A 377 -14.99 -3.88 -4.42
N ILE A 378 -14.98 -5.04 -3.73
CA ILE A 378 -14.26 -6.23 -4.19
C ILE A 378 -14.83 -6.72 -5.54
N THR A 379 -16.16 -6.72 -5.70
CA THR A 379 -16.80 -7.12 -6.97
C THR A 379 -16.43 -6.18 -8.11
N ILE A 380 -16.43 -4.86 -7.87
CA ILE A 380 -16.02 -3.88 -8.89
C ILE A 380 -14.55 -4.08 -9.29
N THR A 381 -13.65 -4.28 -8.33
CA THR A 381 -12.23 -4.55 -8.60
C THR A 381 -12.05 -5.85 -9.39
N SER A 382 -12.76 -6.92 -9.00
CA SER A 382 -12.69 -8.20 -9.72
C SER A 382 -13.26 -8.09 -11.13
N ALA A 383 -14.32 -7.30 -11.34
CA ALA A 383 -14.85 -7.03 -12.67
C ALA A 383 -13.83 -6.29 -13.56
N LEU A 384 -13.07 -5.34 -13.01
CA LEU A 384 -11.93 -4.73 -13.70
C LEU A 384 -10.81 -5.76 -13.95
N GLY A 385 -10.56 -6.66 -13.00
CA GLY A 385 -9.60 -7.77 -13.15
C GLY A 385 -9.89 -8.67 -14.36
N LEU A 386 -11.16 -8.79 -14.80
CA LEU A 386 -11.51 -9.50 -16.04
C LEU A 386 -10.87 -8.88 -17.28
N LEU A 387 -10.54 -7.58 -17.28
CA LEU A 387 -9.77 -6.98 -18.38
C LEU A 387 -8.37 -7.58 -18.46
N GLY A 388 -7.76 -7.90 -17.31
CA GLY A 388 -6.50 -8.65 -17.25
C GLY A 388 -6.64 -10.07 -17.81
N VAL A 389 -7.76 -10.75 -17.55
CA VAL A 389 -8.06 -12.06 -18.14
C VAL A 389 -8.17 -11.96 -19.66
N LEU A 390 -8.86 -10.94 -20.18
CA LEU A 390 -8.95 -10.69 -21.62
C LEU A 390 -7.57 -10.38 -22.22
N LEU A 391 -6.75 -9.59 -21.53
CA LEU A 391 -5.39 -9.31 -21.98
C LEU A 391 -4.55 -10.59 -22.11
N ASN A 392 -4.66 -11.51 -21.14
CA ASN A 392 -4.01 -12.82 -21.20
C ASN A 392 -4.55 -13.73 -22.33
N ALA A 393 -5.77 -13.50 -22.79
CA ALA A 393 -6.33 -14.25 -23.92
C ALA A 393 -5.82 -13.74 -25.27
N TYR A 394 -5.66 -12.43 -25.42
CA TYR A 394 -5.31 -11.82 -26.71
C TYR A 394 -3.83 -11.51 -26.88
N LEU A 395 -3.11 -11.20 -25.80
CA LEU A 395 -1.70 -10.79 -25.79
C LEU A 395 -0.90 -11.51 -24.67
N PRO A 396 -0.92 -12.86 -24.64
CA PRO A 396 -0.33 -13.60 -23.51
C PRO A 396 1.16 -13.32 -23.29
N GLY A 397 1.93 -13.05 -24.36
CA GLY A 397 3.37 -12.79 -24.28
C GLY A 397 3.73 -11.45 -23.65
N ASP A 398 2.87 -10.43 -23.81
CA ASP A 398 3.15 -9.05 -23.38
C ASP A 398 2.28 -8.61 -22.22
N ALA A 399 1.30 -9.42 -21.82
CA ALA A 399 0.29 -9.07 -20.82
C ALA A 399 0.93 -8.56 -19.52
N PHE A 400 1.94 -9.26 -19.02
CA PHE A 400 2.60 -8.89 -17.76
C PHE A 400 3.34 -7.55 -17.84
N ASP A 401 4.11 -7.31 -18.91
CA ASP A 401 4.86 -6.06 -19.07
C ASP A 401 3.92 -4.86 -19.23
N ILE A 402 2.82 -5.01 -19.97
CA ILE A 402 1.80 -3.96 -20.17
C ILE A 402 1.18 -3.57 -18.82
N VAL A 403 0.65 -4.55 -18.07
CA VAL A 403 -0.04 -4.25 -16.80
C VAL A 403 0.93 -3.77 -15.74
N MET A 404 2.17 -4.26 -15.72
CA MET A 404 3.19 -3.85 -14.78
C MET A 404 3.62 -2.38 -14.99
N ASN A 405 3.78 -1.96 -16.25
CA ASN A 405 4.11 -0.56 -16.56
C ASN A 405 2.93 0.37 -16.23
N LEU A 406 1.70 -0.05 -16.52
CA LEU A 406 0.51 0.72 -16.18
C LEU A 406 0.33 0.84 -14.64
N ALA A 407 0.56 -0.24 -13.88
CA ALA A 407 0.56 -0.23 -12.42
C ALA A 407 1.67 0.68 -11.88
N GLY A 408 2.88 0.63 -12.45
CA GLY A 408 3.98 1.52 -12.07
C GLY A 408 3.63 3.01 -12.19
N ILE A 409 2.90 3.41 -13.23
CA ILE A 409 2.39 4.79 -13.36
C ILE A 409 1.33 5.09 -12.29
N GLY A 410 0.42 4.14 -12.01
CA GLY A 410 -0.59 4.26 -10.96
C GLY A 410 0.04 4.48 -9.58
N ILE A 411 1.05 3.65 -9.25
CA ILE A 411 1.85 3.76 -8.02
C ILE A 411 2.53 5.13 -7.92
N ALA A 412 3.19 5.57 -9.00
CA ALA A 412 3.81 6.90 -9.03
C ALA A 412 2.79 8.03 -8.81
N GLY A 413 1.56 7.88 -9.33
CA GLY A 413 0.45 8.80 -9.11
C GLY A 413 -0.01 8.81 -7.64
N THR A 414 -0.22 7.64 -7.04
CA THR A 414 -0.57 7.47 -5.61
C THR A 414 0.50 8.09 -4.71
N TRP A 415 1.77 7.77 -4.96
CA TRP A 415 2.89 8.31 -4.17
C TRP A 415 3.08 9.80 -4.38
N GLY A 416 2.86 10.29 -5.60
CA GLY A 416 2.82 11.72 -5.89
C GLY A 416 1.74 12.45 -5.09
N ALA A 417 0.53 11.89 -5.00
CA ALA A 417 -0.55 12.46 -4.19
C ALA A 417 -0.20 12.50 -2.69
N ILE A 418 0.43 11.45 -2.16
CA ILE A 418 0.93 11.41 -0.77
C ILE A 418 1.97 12.52 -0.53
N LEU A 419 2.93 12.69 -1.44
CA LEU A 419 3.98 13.72 -1.33
C LEU A 419 3.41 15.13 -1.42
N VAL A 420 2.45 15.37 -2.32
CA VAL A 420 1.75 16.67 -2.43
C VAL A 420 0.96 16.97 -1.16
N THR A 421 0.28 15.97 -0.59
CA THR A 421 -0.44 16.08 0.70
C THR A 421 0.54 16.44 1.83
N HIS A 422 1.68 15.77 1.89
CA HIS A 422 2.72 16.08 2.87
C HIS A 422 3.28 17.50 2.72
N LEU A 423 3.49 17.98 1.49
CA LEU A 423 3.90 19.36 1.24
C LEU A 423 2.84 20.38 1.68
N ALA A 424 1.55 20.06 1.48
CA ALA A 424 0.44 20.90 1.95
C ALA A 424 0.40 20.95 3.49
N PHE A 425 0.57 19.81 4.16
CA PHE A 425 0.74 19.72 5.63
C PHE A 425 1.90 20.61 6.10
N LEU A 426 3.09 20.48 5.49
CA LEU A 426 4.26 21.30 5.87
C LEU A 426 4.04 22.81 5.66
N ARG A 427 3.19 23.21 4.68
CA ARG A 427 2.82 24.62 4.51
C ARG A 427 1.96 25.11 5.67
N ARG A 428 1.01 24.30 6.17
CA ARG A 428 0.21 24.65 7.36
C ARG A 428 1.08 24.73 8.63
N VAL A 429 2.01 23.79 8.80
CA VAL A 429 3.00 23.83 9.90
C VAL A 429 3.80 25.15 9.87
N ARG A 430 4.26 25.59 8.69
CA ARG A 430 5.00 26.86 8.56
C ARG A 430 4.17 28.10 8.88
N ARG A 431 2.84 28.02 8.71
CA ARG A 431 1.90 29.09 9.06
C ARG A 431 1.51 29.06 10.55
N GLY A 432 1.97 28.08 11.31
CA GLY A 432 1.59 27.90 12.71
C GLY A 432 0.20 27.31 12.93
N GLU A 433 -0.46 26.83 11.84
CA GLU A 433 -1.80 26.24 11.88
C GLU A 433 -1.74 24.78 12.39
N GLU A 434 -0.57 24.14 12.33
CA GLU A 434 -0.36 22.74 12.68
C GLU A 434 0.93 22.50 13.45
N THR A 435 0.93 21.49 14.32
CA THR A 435 2.13 21.04 15.04
C THR A 435 2.78 19.86 14.34
N ARG A 436 4.09 19.97 14.12
CA ARG A 436 4.86 18.90 13.48
C ARG A 436 5.24 17.81 14.48
N PRO A 437 4.98 16.52 14.21
CA PRO A 437 5.34 15.42 15.11
C PRO A 437 6.86 15.29 15.25
N THR A 438 7.32 14.52 16.27
CA THR A 438 8.75 14.22 16.46
C THR A 438 9.32 13.34 15.37
N TYR A 439 8.52 12.41 14.85
CA TYR A 439 8.88 11.58 13.70
C TYR A 439 8.68 12.36 12.40
N ARG A 440 9.77 12.68 11.72
CA ARG A 440 9.79 13.59 10.57
C ARG A 440 10.44 12.94 9.35
N MET A 441 9.99 13.33 8.16
CA MET A 441 10.71 13.04 6.94
C MET A 441 12.03 13.82 6.91
N PRO A 442 13.19 13.15 6.77
CA PRO A 442 14.50 13.82 6.76
C PRO A 442 14.61 14.76 5.56
N GLY A 443 15.17 15.96 5.79
CA GLY A 443 15.40 16.95 4.72
C GLY A 443 14.14 17.57 4.10
N ALA A 444 12.93 17.32 4.64
CA ALA A 444 11.72 17.94 4.13
C ALA A 444 11.72 19.47 4.36
N PRO A 445 11.21 20.25 3.39
CA PRO A 445 10.41 19.86 2.21
C PRO A 445 11.24 19.44 0.98
N TRP A 446 12.56 19.64 0.96
CA TRP A 446 13.37 19.43 -0.23
C TRP A 446 13.37 17.97 -0.71
N THR A 447 13.41 17.01 0.21
CA THR A 447 13.33 15.59 -0.11
C THR A 447 11.96 15.20 -0.67
N SER A 448 10.87 15.86 -0.26
CA SER A 448 9.54 15.66 -0.85
C SER A 448 9.50 16.19 -2.30
N TYR A 449 10.11 17.35 -2.57
CA TYR A 449 10.22 17.86 -3.95
C TYR A 449 11.11 16.97 -4.81
N ALA A 450 12.25 16.50 -4.28
CA ALA A 450 13.15 15.59 -4.99
C ALA A 450 12.44 14.26 -5.34
N ALA A 451 11.69 13.68 -4.40
CA ALA A 451 10.94 12.46 -4.65
C ALA A 451 9.83 12.67 -5.70
N LEU A 452 9.11 13.79 -5.63
CA LEU A 452 8.09 14.12 -6.61
C LEU A 452 8.69 14.31 -8.01
N ALA A 453 9.82 15.03 -8.10
CA ALA A 453 10.56 15.21 -9.35
C ALA A 453 11.05 13.86 -9.91
N PHE A 454 11.61 12.99 -9.07
CA PHE A 454 12.05 11.66 -9.47
C PHE A 454 10.92 10.84 -10.10
N PHE A 455 9.77 10.69 -9.41
CA PHE A 455 8.65 9.93 -9.96
C PHE A 455 8.08 10.56 -11.23
N THR A 456 8.05 11.89 -11.33
CA THR A 456 7.65 12.59 -12.56
C THR A 456 8.59 12.27 -13.72
N VAL A 457 9.89 12.29 -13.48
CA VAL A 457 10.91 11.99 -14.51
C VAL A 457 10.83 10.52 -14.93
N VAL A 458 10.63 9.59 -13.97
CA VAL A 458 10.44 8.15 -14.25
C VAL A 458 9.21 7.91 -15.11
N VAL A 459 8.08 8.58 -14.83
CA VAL A 459 6.89 8.48 -15.68
C VAL A 459 7.15 9.09 -17.06
N ALA A 460 7.81 10.25 -17.12
CA ALA A 460 8.14 10.93 -18.38
C ALA A 460 9.13 10.15 -19.26
N SER A 461 10.00 9.30 -18.68
CA SER A 461 10.94 8.48 -19.44
C SER A 461 10.24 7.52 -20.43
N ASN A 462 8.99 7.17 -20.17
CA ASN A 462 8.17 6.36 -21.09
C ASN A 462 7.85 7.06 -22.41
N LEU A 463 8.08 8.36 -22.53
CA LEU A 463 7.95 9.09 -23.80
C LEU A 463 9.03 8.69 -24.82
N THR A 464 10.13 8.10 -24.37
CA THR A 464 11.24 7.71 -25.24
C THR A 464 11.00 6.40 -25.99
N ASP A 465 10.11 5.54 -25.45
CA ASP A 465 9.75 4.24 -26.02
C ASP A 465 8.34 4.24 -26.64
N PRO A 466 8.14 3.65 -27.84
CA PRO A 466 6.82 3.56 -28.45
C PRO A 466 5.76 2.87 -27.60
N ALA A 467 6.09 1.76 -26.91
CA ALA A 467 5.16 1.05 -26.03
C ALA A 467 4.83 1.91 -24.80
N GLY A 468 5.83 2.62 -24.25
CA GLY A 468 5.64 3.56 -23.14
C GLY A 468 4.73 4.72 -23.51
N ARG A 469 4.77 5.24 -24.75
CA ARG A 469 3.86 6.29 -25.23
C ARG A 469 2.40 5.83 -25.22
N TRP A 470 2.13 4.60 -25.63
CA TRP A 470 0.78 4.03 -25.56
C TRP A 470 0.29 3.88 -24.12
N THR A 471 1.17 3.44 -23.20
CA THR A 471 0.87 3.34 -21.78
C THR A 471 0.53 4.73 -21.19
N LEU A 472 1.32 5.76 -21.54
CA LEU A 472 1.04 7.15 -21.13
C LEU A 472 -0.25 7.70 -21.74
N ALA A 473 -0.53 7.38 -23.01
CA ALA A 473 -1.78 7.80 -23.65
C ALA A 473 -3.00 7.17 -22.95
N LEU A 474 -2.94 5.88 -22.65
CA LEU A 474 -3.97 5.20 -21.89
C LEU A 474 -4.14 5.82 -20.48
N PHE A 475 -3.03 6.10 -19.80
CA PHE A 475 -3.07 6.77 -18.50
C PHE A 475 -3.67 8.18 -18.58
N ALA A 476 -3.36 8.94 -19.61
CA ALA A 476 -3.96 10.25 -19.83
C ALA A 476 -5.49 10.16 -20.01
N VAL A 477 -5.98 9.13 -20.72
CA VAL A 477 -7.43 8.85 -20.83
C VAL A 477 -8.02 8.55 -19.45
N VAL A 478 -7.36 7.73 -18.65
CA VAL A 478 -7.79 7.41 -17.27
C VAL A 478 -7.87 8.68 -16.42
N VAL A 479 -6.86 9.54 -16.46
CA VAL A 479 -6.86 10.83 -15.75
C VAL A 479 -7.99 11.75 -16.24
N ALA A 480 -8.23 11.80 -17.55
CA ALA A 480 -9.35 12.56 -18.10
C ALA A 480 -10.71 12.06 -17.60
N LEU A 481 -10.89 10.73 -17.54
CA LEU A 481 -12.10 10.12 -16.97
C LEU A 481 -12.23 10.42 -15.47
N MET A 482 -11.14 10.40 -14.70
CA MET A 482 -11.15 10.80 -13.29
C MET A 482 -11.57 12.27 -13.13
N VAL A 483 -11.03 13.17 -13.96
CA VAL A 483 -11.41 14.59 -13.93
C VAL A 483 -12.88 14.76 -14.31
N ALA A 484 -13.36 14.10 -15.35
CA ALA A 484 -14.78 14.11 -15.72
C ALA A 484 -15.67 13.57 -14.60
N GLY A 485 -15.26 12.46 -13.97
CA GLY A 485 -15.92 11.85 -12.82
C GLY A 485 -16.04 12.81 -11.64
N TRP A 486 -15.00 13.58 -11.35
CA TRP A 486 -15.04 14.62 -10.32
C TRP A 486 -16.16 15.63 -10.58
N TYR A 487 -16.26 16.14 -11.81
CA TYR A 487 -17.31 17.10 -12.16
C TYR A 487 -18.72 16.51 -12.06
N ALA A 488 -18.85 15.19 -12.26
CA ALA A 488 -20.14 14.49 -12.13
C ALA A 488 -20.54 14.27 -10.65
N VAL A 489 -19.57 14.05 -9.74
CA VAL A 489 -19.88 13.70 -8.34
C VAL A 489 -19.80 14.89 -7.37
N ARG A 490 -19.06 15.96 -7.69
CA ARG A 490 -18.83 17.10 -6.79
C ARG A 490 -20.11 17.75 -6.25
N GLY A 491 -21.20 17.70 -6.99
CA GLY A 491 -22.50 18.23 -6.58
C GLY A 491 -23.13 17.40 -5.45
N ARG A 492 -22.97 16.08 -5.48
CA ARG A 492 -23.49 15.16 -4.46
C ARG A 492 -22.72 15.30 -3.15
N ILE A 493 -21.40 15.34 -3.23
CA ILE A 493 -20.52 15.51 -2.04
C ILE A 493 -20.90 16.80 -1.29
N ARG A 494 -21.15 17.90 -2.01
CA ARG A 494 -21.57 19.17 -1.39
C ARG A 494 -22.96 19.11 -0.78
N ALA A 495 -23.88 18.37 -1.39
CA ALA A 495 -25.25 18.21 -0.86
C ALA A 495 -25.24 17.39 0.42
N ASP A 496 -24.51 16.25 0.45
CA ASP A 496 -24.38 15.40 1.61
C ASP A 496 -23.71 16.13 2.80
N LEU A 497 -22.70 16.99 2.53
CA LEU A 497 -22.06 17.85 3.55
C LEU A 497 -23.01 18.92 4.10
N LEU A 498 -23.88 19.51 3.27
CA LEU A 498 -24.86 20.50 3.70
C LEU A 498 -25.97 19.87 4.55
N GLU A 499 -26.44 18.68 4.17
CA GLU A 499 -27.46 17.94 4.94
C GLU A 499 -26.93 17.55 6.33
N GLU A 500 -25.63 17.17 6.43
CA GLU A 500 -24.97 16.88 7.69
C GLU A 500 -24.88 18.10 8.61
N VAL A 501 -24.50 19.27 8.07
CA VAL A 501 -24.44 20.52 8.84
C VAL A 501 -25.83 20.91 9.39
N LEU A 502 -26.88 20.73 8.58
CA LEU A 502 -28.24 21.04 9.00
C LEU A 502 -28.79 20.06 10.07
N THR A 503 -28.41 18.77 9.97
CA THR A 503 -28.84 17.77 10.98
C THR A 503 -28.11 17.99 12.31
N ASP A 504 -26.82 18.33 12.31
CA ASP A 504 -26.06 18.62 13.53
C ASP A 504 -26.54 19.92 14.21
N GLU A 505 -27.00 20.93 13.44
CA GLU A 505 -27.59 22.15 14.01
C GLU A 505 -28.96 21.86 14.67
N VAL A 506 -29.74 20.91 14.16
CA VAL A 506 -31.04 20.52 14.74
C VAL A 506 -30.85 19.68 16.00
N ASP A 507 -29.87 18.75 16.01
CA ASP A 507 -29.61 17.88 17.17
C ASP A 507 -28.87 18.63 18.31
N GLY A 508 -28.08 19.63 17.99
CA GLY A 508 -27.40 20.50 18.96
C GLY A 508 -28.29 21.58 19.62
N SER A 509 -29.54 21.72 19.17
CA SER A 509 -30.46 22.75 19.66
C SER A 509 -31.46 22.28 20.73
N VAL A 510 -31.40 21.04 21.20
CA VAL A 510 -32.19 20.56 22.34
C VAL A 510 -31.36 20.73 23.61
N PRO A 511 -31.59 21.76 24.46
CA PRO A 511 -30.97 21.79 25.78
C PRO A 511 -31.66 20.72 26.62
N ASP A 512 -30.88 19.81 27.19
CA ASP A 512 -31.31 18.96 28.27
C ASP A 512 -31.94 19.84 29.38
N SER A 513 -33.25 19.83 29.47
CA SER A 513 -33.97 20.48 30.58
C SER A 513 -33.63 19.69 31.86
N PRO A 514 -33.11 20.37 32.91
CA PRO A 514 -32.86 19.73 34.19
C PRO A 514 -34.15 19.69 35.03
N HIS A 515 -35.06 18.81 34.69
CA HIS A 515 -36.20 18.47 35.56
C HIS A 515 -36.55 17.01 35.35
N ASP A 516 -35.98 16.20 36.26
CA ASP A 516 -36.63 15.03 36.91
C ASP A 516 -35.58 14.28 37.74
N ALA A 517 -35.11 14.97 38.80
CA ALA A 517 -34.52 14.30 39.95
C ALA A 517 -35.52 14.41 41.12
N ALA A 518 -36.51 13.53 41.18
CA ALA A 518 -37.29 13.31 42.40
C ALA A 518 -36.53 12.33 43.32
N PRO A 519 -36.39 12.63 44.62
CA PRO A 519 -35.74 11.73 45.57
C PRO A 519 -36.75 10.68 46.05
N SER A 520 -36.49 9.41 45.81
CA SER A 520 -37.17 8.32 46.51
C SER A 520 -36.42 8.00 47.80
N SER A 521 -36.96 8.51 48.90
CA SER A 521 -36.71 8.05 50.26
C SER A 521 -37.52 6.76 50.53
N SER A 522 -36.90 5.78 51.16
CA SER A 522 -37.42 4.86 52.18
C SER A 522 -36.43 3.72 52.34
N ASP A 523 -35.67 3.70 53.37
CA ASP A 523 -35.90 3.12 54.71
C ASP A 523 -36.28 1.63 54.67
N SER A 524 -35.44 0.88 55.28
CA SER A 524 -35.63 -0.05 56.39
C SER A 524 -34.96 -1.41 56.24
N ALA A 525 -34.12 -1.63 57.26
CA ALA A 525 -33.99 -2.83 58.08
C ALA A 525 -33.36 -4.11 57.52
N SER A 526 -32.17 -4.36 58.02
CA SER A 526 -31.64 -5.69 58.36
C SER A 526 -32.52 -6.38 59.42
N PRO A 527 -32.58 -7.75 59.50
CA PRO A 527 -31.60 -8.42 60.35
C PRO A 527 -31.15 -9.84 59.86
N ALA A 528 -29.95 -10.12 60.29
CA ALA A 528 -29.29 -11.34 60.74
C ALA A 528 -30.01 -12.72 60.64
N GLY A 529 -29.24 -13.76 60.31
CA GLY A 529 -29.29 -15.05 60.96
C GLY A 529 -29.51 -16.26 60.00
N ALA A 530 -28.50 -17.00 59.82
CA ALA A 530 -28.22 -18.41 59.84
C ALA A 530 -27.26 -18.85 58.74
#